data_7fd41e51afba748f35784900127a1d40
#
_entry.id   7fd41e51afba748f35784900127a1d40
#
_cell.length_a   1.000
_cell.length_b   1.000
_cell.length_c   1.000
_cell.angle_alpha   90.00
_cell.angle_beta   90.00
_cell.angle_gamma   90.00
#
_symmetry.space_group_name_H-M   'P 1'
#
loop_
_entity.id
_entity.type
_entity.pdbx_description
1 polymer ?
#
loop_
_entity_poly.entity_id
_entity_poly.type
_entity_poly.pdbx_seq_one_letter_code
_entity_poly.pdbx_strand_id
1 'polypeptide(L)'
;MVGDPANNHPRAFINSGDTAVEQLVHVLNRLRPHVVVTYGPDGGYGHPDHIRAHEITHAAIPRLPEEEQPQRIVWAVTSREDVDHGLAAIATIPEGWRWPGEGDIAAVEHSDFVVPLNEVAYSAKLRAMKAHATQLWIADGEVSHTNPHAARATVTDTTTAPTVFALSNLIAQPLPAREHYQLGYGL
;
A
#
# COMPACT_ATOMS: atom_id res chain seq x y z
N MET A 1 -11.52 8.75 -6.60
CA MET A 1 -10.97 8.61 -7.97
C MET A 1 -10.78 9.98 -8.58
N VAL A 2 -9.91 10.15 -9.55
CA VAL A 2 -9.79 11.39 -10.32
C VAL A 2 -11.17 11.75 -10.90
N GLY A 3 -11.62 12.99 -10.70
CA GLY A 3 -12.96 13.44 -11.13
C GLY A 3 -14.09 13.21 -10.10
N ASP A 4 -13.82 12.63 -8.94
CA ASP A 4 -14.81 12.52 -7.87
C ASP A 4 -15.16 13.92 -7.33
N PRO A 5 -16.45 14.30 -7.22
CA PRO A 5 -16.88 15.58 -6.65
C PRO A 5 -16.34 15.85 -5.23
N ALA A 6 -16.05 14.81 -4.43
CA ALA A 6 -15.46 14.96 -3.11
C ALA A 6 -14.06 15.62 -3.15
N ASN A 7 -13.35 15.50 -4.27
CA ASN A 7 -12.06 16.16 -4.47
C ASN A 7 -12.16 17.69 -4.55
N ASN A 8 -13.35 18.23 -4.82
CA ASN A 8 -13.58 19.69 -4.86
C ASN A 8 -13.75 20.29 -3.45
N HIS A 9 -13.84 19.47 -2.41
CA HIS A 9 -13.97 20.00 -1.06
C HIS A 9 -12.68 20.73 -0.64
N PRO A 10 -12.73 21.96 -0.10
CA PRO A 10 -11.52 22.73 0.25
C PRO A 10 -10.58 22.02 1.23
N ARG A 11 -11.10 21.10 2.07
CA ARG A 11 -10.33 20.29 3.01
C ARG A 11 -9.98 18.89 2.48
N ALA A 12 -10.23 18.60 1.20
CA ALA A 12 -9.74 17.36 0.62
C ALA A 12 -8.21 17.36 0.58
N PHE A 13 -7.58 16.23 0.87
CA PHE A 13 -6.12 16.15 0.98
C PHE A 13 -5.41 16.57 -0.32
N ILE A 14 -5.98 16.25 -1.47
CA ILE A 14 -5.47 16.69 -2.77
C ILE A 14 -5.33 18.22 -2.87
N ASN A 15 -6.12 18.99 -2.11
CA ASN A 15 -6.12 20.45 -2.08
C ASN A 15 -5.26 21.04 -0.95
N SER A 16 -4.47 20.24 -0.25
CA SER A 16 -3.72 20.65 0.95
C SER A 16 -2.66 21.74 0.72
N GLY A 17 -2.33 22.05 -0.53
CA GLY A 17 -1.43 23.15 -0.88
C GLY A 17 -0.01 23.00 -0.32
N ASP A 18 0.69 24.13 -0.20
CA ASP A 18 2.09 24.17 0.25
C ASP A 18 2.24 23.91 1.75
N THR A 19 1.20 24.20 2.55
CA THR A 19 1.19 23.95 3.99
C THR A 19 1.48 22.49 4.34
N ALA A 20 0.99 21.54 3.54
CA ALA A 20 1.28 20.12 3.77
C ALA A 20 2.76 19.79 3.50
N VAL A 21 3.37 20.44 2.53
CA VAL A 21 4.81 20.30 2.25
C VAL A 21 5.63 20.84 3.44
N GLU A 22 5.30 22.03 3.95
CA GLU A 22 5.97 22.63 5.12
C GLU A 22 5.84 21.75 6.37
N GLN A 23 4.66 21.19 6.62
CA GLN A 23 4.44 20.26 7.71
C GLN A 23 5.31 19.01 7.58
N LEU A 24 5.43 18.45 6.37
CA LEU A 24 6.29 17.30 6.15
C LEU A 24 7.77 17.65 6.30
N VAL A 25 8.22 18.80 5.81
CA VAL A 25 9.59 19.32 6.05
C VAL A 25 9.90 19.35 7.55
N HIS A 26 8.97 19.89 8.36
CA HIS A 26 9.14 19.94 9.82
C HIS A 26 9.28 18.53 10.43
N VAL A 27 8.48 17.56 9.97
CA VAL A 27 8.54 16.17 10.45
C VAL A 27 9.86 15.53 10.04
N LEU A 28 10.28 15.67 8.79
CA LEU A 28 11.51 15.08 8.26
C LEU A 28 12.75 15.66 8.97
N ASN A 29 12.79 16.98 9.17
CA ASN A 29 13.86 17.64 9.92
C ASN A 29 14.00 17.10 11.34
N ARG A 30 12.86 16.88 12.02
CA ARG A 30 12.84 16.34 13.39
C ARG A 30 13.27 14.86 13.45
N LEU A 31 12.83 14.03 12.49
CA LEU A 31 13.03 12.57 12.51
C LEU A 31 14.34 12.15 11.86
N ARG A 32 14.83 12.92 10.87
CA ARG A 32 16.03 12.63 10.06
C ARG A 32 16.06 11.19 9.55
N PRO A 33 15.03 10.74 8.82
CA PRO A 33 14.98 9.36 8.35
C PRO A 33 16.05 9.12 7.28
N HIS A 34 16.66 7.93 7.27
CA HIS A 34 17.56 7.54 6.19
C HIS A 34 16.82 7.18 4.92
N VAL A 35 15.61 6.64 5.06
CA VAL A 35 14.75 6.22 3.95
C VAL A 35 13.33 6.74 4.20
N VAL A 36 12.72 7.27 3.16
CA VAL A 36 11.29 7.64 3.14
C VAL A 36 10.56 6.72 2.18
N VAL A 37 9.47 6.11 2.64
CA VAL A 37 8.60 5.29 1.81
C VAL A 37 7.34 6.10 1.47
N THR A 38 6.99 6.16 0.19
CA THR A 38 5.79 6.82 -0.31
C THR A 38 5.21 6.08 -1.49
N TYR A 39 4.20 6.65 -2.15
CA TYR A 39 3.67 6.15 -3.43
C TYR A 39 4.51 6.59 -4.62
N GLY A 40 4.40 5.89 -5.74
CA GLY A 40 4.89 6.33 -7.04
C GLY A 40 4.10 7.54 -7.57
N PRO A 41 4.53 8.13 -8.71
CA PRO A 41 3.90 9.35 -9.27
C PRO A 41 2.46 9.14 -9.72
N ASP A 42 2.07 7.90 -10.00
CA ASP A 42 0.71 7.49 -10.35
C ASP A 42 -0.18 7.17 -9.11
N GLY A 43 0.38 7.24 -7.90
CA GLY A 43 -0.31 6.87 -6.67
C GLY A 43 -0.67 5.39 -6.58
N GLY A 44 0.00 4.54 -7.38
CA GLY A 44 -0.17 3.09 -7.44
C GLY A 44 -1.36 2.64 -8.31
N TYR A 45 -2.48 3.33 -8.27
CA TYR A 45 -3.67 3.03 -9.07
C TYR A 45 -4.50 4.29 -9.42
N GLY A 46 -3.87 5.45 -9.45
CA GLY A 46 -4.51 6.71 -9.82
C GLY A 46 -5.36 7.35 -8.73
N HIS A 47 -5.17 7.00 -7.44
CA HIS A 47 -5.89 7.66 -6.36
C HIS A 47 -5.32 9.07 -6.11
N PRO A 48 -6.14 10.14 -6.16
CA PRO A 48 -5.64 11.51 -6.07
C PRO A 48 -4.90 11.80 -4.77
N ASP A 49 -5.32 11.24 -3.63
CA ASP A 49 -4.63 11.44 -2.35
C ASP A 49 -3.28 10.71 -2.32
N HIS A 50 -3.13 9.58 -3.01
CA HIS A 50 -1.85 8.88 -3.11
C HIS A 50 -0.86 9.64 -4.02
N ILE A 51 -1.36 10.18 -5.15
CA ILE A 51 -0.59 11.08 -6.02
C ILE A 51 -0.15 12.30 -5.21
N ARG A 52 -1.07 12.89 -4.44
CA ARG A 52 -0.74 14.05 -3.60
C ARG A 52 0.30 13.73 -2.52
N ALA A 53 0.25 12.55 -1.90
CA ALA A 53 1.27 12.10 -0.95
C ALA A 53 2.65 11.99 -1.61
N HIS A 54 2.73 11.46 -2.85
CA HIS A 54 3.95 11.46 -3.65
C HIS A 54 4.47 12.88 -3.89
N GLU A 55 3.63 13.78 -4.42
CA GLU A 55 4.01 15.16 -4.72
C GLU A 55 4.54 15.91 -3.49
N ILE A 56 3.82 15.83 -2.35
CA ILE A 56 4.23 16.47 -1.10
C ILE A 56 5.59 15.93 -0.65
N THR A 57 5.81 14.62 -0.73
CA THR A 57 7.06 13.99 -0.31
C THR A 57 8.23 14.49 -1.16
N HIS A 58 8.08 14.45 -2.48
CA HIS A 58 9.14 14.89 -3.39
C HIS A 58 9.36 16.41 -3.36
N ALA A 59 8.34 17.21 -3.03
CA ALA A 59 8.49 18.65 -2.85
C ALA A 59 9.15 19.03 -1.50
N ALA A 60 9.03 18.17 -0.47
CA ALA A 60 9.59 18.44 0.84
C ALA A 60 11.11 18.21 0.91
N ILE A 61 11.62 17.17 0.23
CA ILE A 61 13.05 16.79 0.33
C ILE A 61 14.00 17.94 -0.05
N PRO A 62 13.86 18.63 -1.20
CA PRO A 62 14.79 19.71 -1.56
C PRO A 62 14.67 20.96 -0.68
N ARG A 63 13.70 21.02 0.25
CA ARG A 63 13.59 22.10 1.23
C ARG A 63 14.38 21.83 2.51
N LEU A 64 14.89 20.61 2.69
CA LEU A 64 15.79 20.26 3.77
C LEU A 64 17.22 20.66 3.42
N PRO A 65 18.07 21.00 4.43
CA PRO A 65 19.51 21.06 4.23
C PRO A 65 20.03 19.75 3.63
N GLU A 66 21.03 19.81 2.74
CA GLU A 66 21.51 18.63 2.02
C GLU A 66 21.93 17.50 2.96
N GLU A 67 22.60 17.84 4.07
CA GLU A 67 23.05 16.90 5.11
C GLU A 67 21.92 16.29 5.95
N GLU A 68 20.69 16.82 5.82
CA GLU A 68 19.50 16.35 6.54
C GLU A 68 18.51 15.62 5.61
N GLN A 69 18.80 15.60 4.30
CA GLN A 69 17.97 14.89 3.34
C GLN A 69 18.07 13.38 3.53
N PRO A 70 16.98 12.64 3.35
CA PRO A 70 17.02 11.18 3.36
C PRO A 70 17.94 10.68 2.24
N GLN A 71 18.63 9.59 2.50
CA GLN A 71 19.49 8.95 1.50
C GLN A 71 18.68 8.41 0.31
N ARG A 72 17.43 7.98 0.59
CA ARG A 72 16.54 7.40 -0.44
C ARG A 72 15.08 7.76 -0.19
N ILE A 73 14.37 7.96 -1.29
CA ILE A 73 12.91 7.82 -1.34
C ILE A 73 12.63 6.55 -2.14
N VAL A 74 11.81 5.67 -1.60
CA VAL A 74 11.35 4.47 -2.30
C VAL A 74 9.82 4.49 -2.42
N TRP A 75 9.32 4.01 -3.53
CA TRP A 75 7.91 3.89 -3.82
C TRP A 75 7.45 2.46 -3.55
N ALA A 76 6.48 2.30 -2.65
CA ALA A 76 5.86 1.01 -2.42
C ALA A 76 5.06 0.59 -3.64
N VAL A 77 5.33 -0.59 -4.16
CA VAL A 77 4.68 -1.13 -5.35
C VAL A 77 4.20 -2.56 -5.12
N THR A 78 3.24 -3.00 -5.92
CA THR A 78 2.78 -4.39 -5.95
C THR A 78 3.44 -5.10 -7.13
N SER A 79 4.11 -6.22 -6.88
CA SER A 79 4.74 -7.03 -7.91
C SER A 79 3.69 -7.82 -8.70
N ARG A 80 3.72 -7.74 -10.03
CA ARG A 80 2.88 -8.54 -10.91
C ARG A 80 3.13 -10.03 -10.71
N GLU A 81 4.38 -10.43 -10.66
CA GLU A 81 4.79 -11.80 -10.41
C GLU A 81 4.21 -12.36 -9.11
N ASP A 82 4.28 -11.58 -8.01
CA ASP A 82 3.73 -12.00 -6.71
C ASP A 82 2.21 -12.11 -6.73
N VAL A 83 1.55 -11.19 -7.42
CA VAL A 83 0.08 -11.25 -7.58
C VAL A 83 -0.30 -12.52 -8.34
N ASP A 84 0.33 -12.79 -9.48
CA ASP A 84 -0.02 -13.92 -10.33
C ASP A 84 0.26 -15.26 -9.65
N HIS A 85 1.44 -15.41 -9.04
CA HIS A 85 1.77 -16.61 -8.26
C HIS A 85 0.85 -16.79 -7.04
N GLY A 86 0.58 -15.69 -6.34
CA GLY A 86 -0.30 -15.73 -5.17
C GLY A 86 -1.75 -16.06 -5.53
N LEU A 87 -2.28 -15.52 -6.63
CA LEU A 87 -3.61 -15.87 -7.13
C LEU A 87 -3.69 -17.34 -7.54
N ALA A 88 -2.65 -17.87 -8.19
CA ALA A 88 -2.58 -19.28 -8.54
C ALA A 88 -2.56 -20.22 -7.32
N ALA A 89 -2.06 -19.73 -6.18
CA ALA A 89 -2.02 -20.47 -4.93
C ALA A 89 -3.35 -20.43 -4.14
N ILE A 90 -4.27 -19.53 -4.45
CA ILE A 90 -5.58 -19.45 -3.77
C ILE A 90 -6.50 -20.53 -4.33
N ALA A 91 -6.97 -21.45 -3.46
CA ALA A 91 -7.89 -22.51 -3.84
C ALA A 91 -9.35 -22.08 -3.73
N THR A 92 -9.71 -21.34 -2.65
CA THR A 92 -11.07 -20.82 -2.46
C THR A 92 -11.03 -19.42 -1.89
N ILE A 93 -12.04 -18.63 -2.25
CA ILE A 93 -12.26 -17.29 -1.69
C ILE A 93 -13.54 -17.29 -0.85
N PRO A 94 -13.70 -16.34 0.10
CA PRO A 94 -14.91 -16.23 0.90
C PRO A 94 -16.15 -15.99 0.04
N GLU A 95 -17.31 -16.42 0.55
CA GLU A 95 -18.61 -16.10 -0.05
C GLU A 95 -18.80 -14.57 -0.13
N GLY A 96 -19.31 -14.11 -1.27
CA GLY A 96 -19.50 -12.69 -1.57
C GLY A 96 -18.24 -11.96 -2.06
N TRP A 97 -17.06 -12.59 -1.99
CA TRP A 97 -15.87 -12.05 -2.62
C TRP A 97 -15.80 -12.46 -4.11
N ARG A 98 -15.00 -11.74 -4.89
CA ARG A 98 -14.79 -12.05 -6.30
C ARG A 98 -13.32 -12.21 -6.65
N TRP A 99 -13.04 -13.01 -7.63
CA TRP A 99 -11.72 -13.08 -8.24
C TRP A 99 -11.42 -11.78 -8.99
N PRO A 100 -10.16 -11.33 -9.01
CA PRO A 100 -9.79 -10.17 -9.80
C PRO A 100 -9.96 -10.46 -11.31
N GLY A 101 -10.49 -9.47 -12.02
CA GLY A 101 -10.41 -9.40 -13.46
C GLY A 101 -9.13 -8.72 -13.94
N GLU A 102 -8.95 -8.66 -15.25
CA GLU A 102 -7.84 -7.92 -15.86
C GLU A 102 -7.86 -6.44 -15.43
N GLY A 103 -6.73 -5.93 -14.92
CA GLY A 103 -6.60 -4.55 -14.48
C GLY A 103 -7.19 -4.22 -13.10
N ASP A 104 -7.85 -5.16 -12.42
CA ASP A 104 -8.42 -4.94 -11.09
C ASP A 104 -7.35 -4.72 -9.99
N ILE A 105 -6.16 -5.30 -10.16
CA ILE A 105 -5.03 -5.13 -9.25
C ILE A 105 -3.92 -4.39 -9.98
N ALA A 106 -3.67 -3.15 -9.58
CA ALA A 106 -2.53 -2.39 -10.07
C ALA A 106 -1.23 -3.05 -9.58
N ALA A 107 -0.35 -3.38 -10.52
CA ALA A 107 0.92 -4.03 -10.25
C ALA A 107 1.95 -3.65 -11.30
N VAL A 108 3.23 -3.73 -10.93
CA VAL A 108 4.38 -3.41 -11.79
C VAL A 108 5.15 -4.69 -12.16
N GLU A 109 5.76 -4.68 -13.33
CA GLU A 109 6.60 -5.79 -13.81
C GLU A 109 7.99 -5.80 -13.17
N HIS A 110 8.45 -4.66 -12.64
CA HIS A 110 9.78 -4.51 -12.08
C HIS A 110 9.78 -3.75 -10.77
N SER A 111 10.62 -4.20 -9.83
CA SER A 111 10.94 -3.50 -8.59
C SER A 111 12.47 -3.49 -8.39
N ASP A 112 12.99 -2.43 -7.81
CA ASP A 112 14.43 -2.27 -7.56
C ASP A 112 14.86 -2.95 -6.26
N PHE A 113 13.93 -3.05 -5.30
CA PHE A 113 14.21 -3.64 -3.99
C PHE A 113 13.09 -4.59 -3.60
N VAL A 114 13.49 -5.73 -3.02
CA VAL A 114 12.57 -6.71 -2.42
C VAL A 114 12.97 -6.92 -0.97
N VAL A 115 12.04 -6.74 -0.06
CA VAL A 115 12.25 -6.91 1.38
C VAL A 115 11.45 -8.13 1.86
N PRO A 116 12.12 -9.25 2.16
CA PRO A 116 11.44 -10.41 2.73
C PRO A 116 10.97 -10.10 4.15
N LEU A 117 9.75 -10.49 4.47
CA LEU A 117 9.17 -10.36 5.80
C LEU A 117 9.34 -11.67 6.56
N ASN A 118 10.06 -11.62 7.69
CA ASN A 118 10.06 -12.75 8.62
C ASN A 118 8.68 -12.84 9.33
N GLU A 119 8.45 -13.91 10.09
CA GLU A 119 7.17 -14.16 10.77
C GLU A 119 6.72 -12.98 11.65
N VAL A 120 7.66 -12.30 12.34
CA VAL A 120 7.35 -11.16 13.21
C VAL A 120 6.88 -9.96 12.39
N ALA A 121 7.58 -9.64 11.31
CA ALA A 121 7.25 -8.54 10.41
C ALA A 121 5.93 -8.81 9.66
N TYR A 122 5.74 -10.03 9.16
CA TYR A 122 4.50 -10.43 8.49
C TYR A 122 3.30 -10.34 9.44
N SER A 123 3.43 -10.86 10.67
CA SER A 123 2.38 -10.74 11.69
C SER A 123 2.10 -9.29 12.07
N ALA A 124 3.12 -8.42 12.12
CA ALA A 124 2.92 -6.99 12.36
C ALA A 124 2.15 -6.33 11.20
N LYS A 125 2.49 -6.67 9.95
CA LYS A 125 1.76 -6.21 8.75
C LYS A 125 0.29 -6.62 8.79
N LEU A 126 -0.01 -7.89 9.09
CA LEU A 126 -1.38 -8.37 9.25
C LEU A 126 -2.17 -7.58 10.31
N ARG A 127 -1.58 -7.37 11.49
CA ARG A 127 -2.23 -6.59 12.55
C ARG A 127 -2.45 -5.14 12.15
N ALA A 128 -1.49 -4.53 11.46
CA ALA A 128 -1.63 -3.18 10.94
C ALA A 128 -2.78 -3.08 9.92
N MET A 129 -2.87 -4.05 9.00
CA MET A 129 -3.97 -4.13 8.03
C MET A 129 -5.33 -4.30 8.74
N LYS A 130 -5.44 -5.22 9.71
CA LYS A 130 -6.67 -5.44 10.50
C LYS A 130 -7.12 -4.18 11.25
N ALA A 131 -6.22 -3.28 11.63
CA ALA A 131 -6.56 -2.01 12.27
C ALA A 131 -7.33 -1.05 11.33
N HIS A 132 -7.29 -1.28 10.02
CA HIS A 132 -8.07 -0.54 9.02
C HIS A 132 -9.39 -1.26 8.68
N ALA A 133 -10.13 -1.67 9.69
CA ALA A 133 -11.31 -2.54 9.58
C ALA A 133 -12.45 -1.99 8.70
N THR A 134 -12.47 -0.69 8.39
CA THR A 134 -13.44 -0.10 7.45
C THR A 134 -12.99 -0.15 5.99
N GLN A 135 -11.73 -0.53 5.73
CA GLN A 135 -11.13 -0.45 4.40
C GLN A 135 -10.80 -1.82 3.81
N LEU A 136 -10.50 -2.79 4.65
CA LEU A 136 -10.10 -4.11 4.19
C LEU A 136 -10.46 -5.22 5.19
N TRP A 137 -10.49 -6.45 4.69
CA TRP A 137 -10.74 -7.65 5.48
C TRP A 137 -9.74 -8.73 5.15
N ILE A 138 -9.31 -9.47 6.19
CA ILE A 138 -8.41 -10.62 6.06
C ILE A 138 -9.26 -11.90 6.08
N ALA A 139 -8.97 -12.82 5.17
CA ALA A 139 -9.72 -14.08 5.04
C ALA A 139 -9.12 -15.21 5.91
N ASP A 140 -8.84 -14.93 7.18
CA ASP A 140 -8.29 -15.89 8.16
C ASP A 140 -9.35 -16.55 9.06
N GLY A 141 -10.62 -16.18 8.87
CA GLY A 141 -11.75 -16.70 9.62
C GLY A 141 -12.08 -15.93 10.89
N GLU A 142 -11.37 -14.84 11.18
CA GLU A 142 -11.72 -13.93 12.24
C GLU A 142 -12.79 -12.92 11.79
N VAL A 143 -13.68 -12.55 12.70
CA VAL A 143 -14.64 -11.47 12.49
C VAL A 143 -14.05 -10.15 12.94
N SER A 144 -14.45 -9.05 12.30
CA SER A 144 -14.15 -7.71 12.75
C SER A 144 -15.43 -6.96 13.12
N HIS A 145 -15.28 -5.82 13.78
CA HIS A 145 -16.42 -4.99 14.15
C HIS A 145 -17.25 -4.51 12.93
N THR A 146 -16.58 -4.30 11.80
CA THR A 146 -17.18 -3.81 10.54
C THR A 146 -17.51 -4.94 9.57
N ASN A 147 -16.93 -6.14 9.76
CA ASN A 147 -17.23 -7.35 9.00
C ASN A 147 -17.59 -8.49 9.96
N PRO A 148 -18.86 -8.63 10.34
CA PRO A 148 -19.32 -9.63 11.33
C PRO A 148 -19.34 -11.06 10.75
N HIS A 149 -19.14 -11.24 9.45
CA HIS A 149 -19.07 -12.55 8.82
C HIS A 149 -17.62 -13.02 8.72
N ALA A 150 -17.32 -14.18 9.31
CA ALA A 150 -16.00 -14.77 9.21
C ALA A 150 -15.68 -15.08 7.74
N ALA A 151 -14.73 -14.33 7.18
CA ALA A 151 -14.22 -14.58 5.84
C ALA A 151 -13.08 -15.60 5.92
N ARG A 152 -13.17 -16.69 5.18
CA ARG A 152 -12.13 -17.72 5.13
C ARG A 152 -11.77 -18.07 3.70
N ALA A 153 -10.50 -17.92 3.37
CA ALA A 153 -9.92 -18.43 2.14
C ALA A 153 -9.10 -19.69 2.44
N THR A 154 -8.88 -20.51 1.42
CA THR A 154 -7.88 -21.59 1.47
C THR A 154 -6.82 -21.36 0.41
N VAL A 155 -5.59 -21.67 0.75
CA VAL A 155 -4.44 -21.57 -0.15
C VAL A 155 -3.74 -22.93 -0.25
N THR A 156 -3.21 -23.24 -1.42
CA THR A 156 -2.46 -24.48 -1.67
C THR A 156 -0.98 -24.34 -1.37
N ASP A 157 -0.47 -23.11 -1.39
CA ASP A 157 0.92 -22.76 -1.09
C ASP A 157 1.01 -21.54 -0.19
N THR A 158 1.19 -21.77 1.09
CA THR A 158 1.33 -20.71 2.10
C THR A 158 2.69 -20.02 2.07
N THR A 159 3.66 -20.51 1.32
CA THR A 159 4.95 -19.81 1.13
C THR A 159 4.82 -18.66 0.15
N THR A 160 3.99 -18.84 -0.87
CA THR A 160 3.72 -17.82 -1.90
C THR A 160 2.62 -16.85 -1.47
N ALA A 161 1.54 -17.35 -0.89
CA ALA A 161 0.43 -16.53 -0.40
C ALA A 161 -0.02 -17.01 0.98
N PRO A 162 0.68 -16.62 2.07
CA PRO A 162 0.31 -17.06 3.42
C PRO A 162 -1.13 -16.65 3.81
N THR A 163 -1.63 -15.57 3.26
CA THR A 163 -2.95 -15.00 3.61
C THR A 163 -3.61 -14.36 2.39
N VAL A 164 -4.92 -14.33 2.40
CA VAL A 164 -5.76 -13.64 1.39
C VAL A 164 -6.48 -12.48 2.07
N PHE A 165 -6.57 -11.35 1.39
CA PHE A 165 -7.32 -10.19 1.84
C PHE A 165 -8.17 -9.61 0.71
N ALA A 166 -9.10 -8.73 1.05
CA ALA A 166 -9.80 -7.89 0.09
C ALA A 166 -9.97 -6.47 0.65
N LEU A 167 -10.01 -5.51 -0.24
CA LEU A 167 -10.47 -4.15 0.07
C LEU A 167 -12.00 -4.11 0.09
N SER A 168 -12.59 -2.93 0.30
CA SER A 168 -14.04 -2.72 0.30
C SER A 168 -14.74 -3.12 -1.00
N ASN A 169 -14.00 -3.29 -2.09
CA ASN A 169 -14.49 -3.80 -3.38
C ASN A 169 -14.64 -5.33 -3.44
N LEU A 170 -14.24 -6.04 -2.38
CA LEU A 170 -14.29 -7.49 -2.21
C LEU A 170 -13.54 -8.29 -3.28
N ILE A 171 -12.52 -7.70 -3.90
CA ILE A 171 -11.62 -8.41 -4.80
C ILE A 171 -10.59 -9.15 -3.96
N ALA A 172 -10.55 -10.48 -4.10
CA ALA A 172 -9.58 -11.31 -3.39
C ALA A 172 -8.15 -11.04 -3.90
N GLN A 173 -7.24 -10.81 -2.97
CA GLN A 173 -5.84 -10.52 -3.26
C GLN A 173 -4.93 -11.37 -2.37
N PRO A 174 -3.84 -11.93 -2.90
CA PRO A 174 -2.84 -12.58 -2.08
C PRO A 174 -2.05 -11.55 -1.27
N LEU A 175 -1.65 -11.91 -0.05
CA LEU A 175 -0.73 -11.12 0.76
C LEU A 175 0.61 -11.85 0.85
N PRO A 176 1.60 -11.49 0.01
CA PRO A 176 2.91 -12.14 0.04
C PRO A 176 3.70 -11.78 1.29
N ALA A 177 4.64 -12.65 1.69
CA ALA A 177 5.55 -12.42 2.81
C ALA A 177 6.79 -11.60 2.39
N ARG A 178 6.61 -10.64 1.51
CA ARG A 178 7.64 -9.70 1.06
C ARG A 178 6.99 -8.40 0.60
N GLU A 179 7.81 -7.36 0.51
CA GLU A 179 7.41 -6.05 0.01
C GLU A 179 8.33 -5.60 -1.10
N HIS A 180 7.78 -4.91 -2.07
CA HIS A 180 8.47 -4.45 -3.27
C HIS A 180 8.50 -2.93 -3.32
N TYR A 181 9.63 -2.40 -3.78
CA TYR A 181 9.85 -0.97 -3.88
C TYR A 181 10.57 -0.61 -5.19
N GLN A 182 10.23 0.56 -5.73
CA GLN A 182 11.00 1.22 -6.78
C GLN A 182 11.74 2.42 -6.19
N LEU A 183 12.91 2.73 -6.77
CA LEU A 183 13.72 3.86 -6.34
C LEU A 183 13.13 5.17 -6.89
N GLY A 184 12.75 6.07 -5.99
CA GLY A 184 12.23 7.39 -6.34
C GLY A 184 13.27 8.51 -6.26
N TYR A 185 14.31 8.36 -5.42
CA TYR A 185 15.39 9.33 -5.22
C TYR A 185 16.56 8.66 -4.50
N GLY A 186 17.78 9.13 -4.79
CA GLY A 186 19.02 8.63 -4.20
C GLY A 186 19.65 7.49 -5.02
N LEU A 187 20.73 6.90 -4.49
CA LEU A 187 21.47 5.78 -5.10
C LEU A 187 21.31 4.49 -4.29
#